data_76b77ee34e3cb3adef7e0c464c0c6538
#
_entry.id   76b77ee34e3cb3adef7e0c464c0c6538
#
_cell.length_a   1.000
_cell.length_b   1.000
_cell.length_c   1.000
_cell.angle_alpha   90.00
_cell.angle_beta   90.00
_cell.angle_gamma   90.00
#
_symmetry.space_group_name_H-M   'P 1'
#
loop_
_entity.id
_entity.type
_entity.pdbx_description
1 polymer ?
#
loop_
_entity_poly.entity_id
_entity_poly.type
_entity_poly.pdbx_seq_one_letter_code
_entity_poly.pdbx_strand_id
1 'polypeptide(L)'
;MMSLAVMICPAGAFASAQQQDHLRFAFLADTHIAAEGSSVADLSACIRDINAYDSLDFVIFGGDVTNFGSDDEIRLAKSMTDSICRPVYVVQGNHDANWSESGCGTFKEVFGYEHFLFRAGGWRFIGCNSGPDMRMAPGLVPRETMEWLSEQEPGEKTIFINHYPMDSSVLNYFDVTRELKRLDTRMVIGGHLHAYRTKNYQGIPAVVCRSALSAGRTPGYTVVKIDGDRISFSERRLYGRTAVELEPWATFDLVPVKDTVRYDSHGLPTDYPWMRYDVNDEFPQVREVWKKNFGANIAAGFAVNRDNAFFPLACGAMLSVSLKNGSVKWRKDFPGKIYSTPAL
;
A
#
# COMPACT_ATOMS: atom_id res chain seq x y z
N MET A 1 -9.88 -38.44 -1.08
CA MET A 1 -8.41 -38.25 -1.18
C MET A 1 -8.14 -37.54 -2.51
N MET A 2 -8.07 -36.22 -2.49
CA MET A 2 -7.66 -35.43 -3.66
C MET A 2 -6.13 -35.27 -3.58
N SER A 3 -5.45 -35.80 -4.58
CA SER A 3 -4.00 -35.68 -4.73
C SER A 3 -3.65 -34.23 -5.07
N LEU A 4 -2.97 -33.55 -4.17
CA LEU A 4 -2.41 -32.22 -4.39
C LEU A 4 -1.13 -32.41 -5.22
N ALA A 5 -1.18 -32.13 -6.52
CA ALA A 5 0.01 -32.12 -7.36
C ALA A 5 0.79 -30.82 -7.05
N VAL A 6 1.87 -30.96 -6.31
CA VAL A 6 2.86 -29.89 -6.10
C VAL A 6 3.60 -29.70 -7.41
N MET A 7 3.34 -28.62 -8.13
CA MET A 7 4.18 -28.18 -9.24
C MET A 7 5.44 -27.55 -8.66
N ILE A 8 6.57 -28.21 -8.84
CA ILE A 8 7.89 -27.68 -8.53
C ILE A 8 8.30 -26.77 -9.68
N CYS A 9 8.37 -25.45 -9.44
CA CYS A 9 8.94 -24.51 -10.38
C CYS A 9 10.46 -24.73 -10.49
N PRO A 10 11.06 -24.85 -11.68
CA PRO A 10 12.50 -24.94 -11.84
C PRO A 10 13.15 -23.59 -11.47
N ALA A 11 14.19 -23.62 -10.62
CA ALA A 11 15.02 -22.46 -10.32
C ALA A 11 15.73 -21.98 -11.60
N GLY A 12 15.17 -20.93 -12.23
CA GLY A 12 15.76 -20.28 -13.39
C GLY A 12 16.92 -19.40 -12.96
N ALA A 13 18.07 -19.57 -13.61
CA ALA A 13 19.23 -18.71 -13.48
C ALA A 13 18.88 -17.27 -13.90
N PHE A 14 19.19 -16.29 -13.04
CA PHE A 14 19.09 -14.88 -13.37
C PHE A 14 20.14 -14.54 -14.46
N ALA A 15 19.70 -14.44 -15.71
CA ALA A 15 20.50 -13.90 -16.79
C ALA A 15 20.63 -12.37 -16.59
N SER A 16 21.81 -11.83 -16.86
CA SER A 16 22.11 -10.39 -16.84
C SER A 16 21.10 -9.63 -17.72
N ALA A 17 20.36 -8.72 -17.12
CA ALA A 17 19.32 -7.95 -17.79
C ALA A 17 19.95 -7.02 -18.83
N GLN A 18 19.83 -7.34 -20.12
CA GLN A 18 19.73 -6.32 -21.15
C GLN A 18 18.56 -5.40 -20.76
N GLN A 19 18.77 -4.09 -20.86
CA GLN A 19 17.74 -3.09 -20.59
C GLN A 19 16.56 -3.36 -21.55
N GLN A 20 15.54 -4.03 -21.04
CA GLN A 20 14.33 -4.32 -21.78
C GLN A 20 13.46 -3.08 -21.72
N ASP A 21 13.29 -2.37 -22.84
CA ASP A 21 12.43 -1.18 -22.95
C ASP A 21 10.93 -1.52 -22.82
N HIS A 22 10.61 -2.79 -22.64
CA HIS A 22 9.26 -3.32 -22.54
C HIS A 22 9.06 -4.09 -21.24
N LEU A 23 8.04 -3.72 -20.48
CA LEU A 23 7.60 -4.45 -19.29
C LEU A 23 6.14 -4.87 -19.44
N ARG A 24 5.82 -6.05 -18.93
CA ARG A 24 4.45 -6.51 -18.82
C ARG A 24 4.24 -7.17 -17.47
N PHE A 25 3.27 -6.69 -16.70
CA PHE A 25 2.97 -7.27 -15.41
C PHE A 25 1.46 -7.38 -15.17
N ALA A 26 1.08 -8.30 -14.29
CA ALA A 26 -0.28 -8.43 -13.83
C ALA A 26 -0.48 -7.57 -12.57
N PHE A 27 -1.57 -6.82 -12.53
CA PHE A 27 -2.01 -6.07 -11.37
C PHE A 27 -3.37 -6.60 -10.90
N LEU A 28 -3.42 -7.11 -9.68
CA LEU A 28 -4.62 -7.56 -9.01
C LEU A 28 -4.89 -6.66 -7.81
N ALA A 29 -6.15 -6.32 -7.56
CA ALA A 29 -6.57 -5.63 -6.35
C ALA A 29 -7.85 -6.26 -5.83
N ASP A 30 -8.14 -6.06 -4.57
CA ASP A 30 -9.42 -6.39 -3.97
C ASP A 30 -9.79 -7.86 -4.23
N THR A 31 -8.87 -8.77 -3.88
CA THR A 31 -9.07 -10.22 -4.03
C THR A 31 -9.90 -10.82 -2.89
N HIS A 32 -9.99 -10.12 -1.75
CA HIS A 32 -10.84 -10.43 -0.61
C HIS A 32 -10.89 -11.91 -0.26
N ILE A 33 -9.72 -12.55 -0.13
CA ILE A 33 -9.62 -13.96 0.20
C ILE A 33 -10.29 -14.25 1.54
N ALA A 34 -11.21 -15.19 1.52
CA ALA A 34 -11.91 -15.72 2.69
C ALA A 34 -12.14 -17.22 2.50
N ALA A 35 -12.35 -17.94 3.61
CA ALA A 35 -12.65 -19.38 3.57
C ALA A 35 -13.99 -19.68 2.86
N GLU A 36 -14.91 -18.73 2.91
CA GLU A 36 -16.25 -18.84 2.29
C GLU A 36 -16.36 -17.96 1.04
N GLY A 37 -17.25 -18.32 0.15
CA GLY A 37 -17.51 -17.56 -1.09
C GLY A 37 -16.69 -18.01 -2.29
N SER A 38 -16.60 -17.14 -3.30
CA SER A 38 -15.92 -17.46 -4.58
C SER A 38 -14.45 -16.98 -4.65
N SER A 39 -13.99 -16.21 -3.69
CA SER A 39 -12.70 -15.49 -3.78
C SER A 39 -11.50 -16.42 -4.00
N VAL A 40 -11.47 -17.57 -3.31
CA VAL A 40 -10.42 -18.59 -3.50
C VAL A 40 -10.47 -19.18 -4.91
N ALA A 41 -11.67 -19.45 -5.42
CA ALA A 41 -11.83 -20.00 -6.78
C ALA A 41 -11.47 -18.97 -7.85
N ASP A 42 -11.87 -17.71 -7.65
CA ASP A 42 -11.60 -16.60 -8.55
C ASP A 42 -10.08 -16.31 -8.63
N LEU A 43 -9.41 -16.19 -7.46
CA LEU A 43 -7.97 -15.98 -7.43
C LEU A 43 -7.22 -17.20 -7.99
N SER A 44 -7.66 -18.43 -7.70
CA SER A 44 -7.06 -19.64 -8.27
C SER A 44 -7.17 -19.67 -9.81
N ALA A 45 -8.26 -19.13 -10.36
CA ALA A 45 -8.40 -18.99 -11.81
C ALA A 45 -7.41 -17.95 -12.36
N CYS A 46 -7.27 -16.79 -11.70
CA CYS A 46 -6.28 -15.78 -12.07
C CYS A 46 -4.84 -16.33 -12.02
N ILE A 47 -4.48 -17.04 -10.95
CA ILE A 47 -3.14 -17.63 -10.78
C ILE A 47 -2.83 -18.65 -11.88
N ARG A 48 -3.78 -19.52 -12.22
CA ARG A 48 -3.58 -20.47 -13.33
C ARG A 48 -3.31 -19.77 -14.66
N ASP A 49 -4.05 -18.72 -14.96
CA ASP A 49 -3.84 -17.93 -16.19
C ASP A 49 -2.53 -17.17 -16.16
N ILE A 50 -2.19 -16.53 -15.04
CA ILE A 50 -0.90 -15.82 -14.83
C ILE A 50 0.28 -16.78 -15.04
N ASN A 51 0.23 -18.00 -14.48
CA ASN A 51 1.28 -18.99 -14.63
C ASN A 51 1.42 -19.51 -16.07
N ALA A 52 0.34 -19.50 -16.83
CA ALA A 52 0.31 -19.87 -18.24
C ALA A 52 0.63 -18.69 -19.19
N TYR A 53 0.76 -17.47 -18.66
CA TYR A 53 1.01 -16.27 -19.46
C TYR A 53 2.51 -15.95 -19.49
N ASP A 54 3.22 -16.55 -20.44
CA ASP A 54 4.71 -16.55 -20.48
C ASP A 54 5.36 -15.17 -20.50
N SER A 55 4.70 -14.16 -21.04
CA SER A 55 5.28 -12.81 -21.21
C SER A 55 5.04 -11.86 -20.04
N LEU A 56 4.59 -12.34 -18.87
CA LEU A 56 4.54 -11.54 -17.64
C LEU A 56 5.89 -11.56 -16.93
N ASP A 57 6.38 -10.39 -16.55
CA ASP A 57 7.65 -10.23 -15.83
C ASP A 57 7.47 -10.44 -14.32
N PHE A 58 6.38 -9.90 -13.74
CA PHE A 58 6.05 -9.99 -12.32
C PHE A 58 4.56 -9.76 -12.08
N VAL A 59 4.14 -9.86 -10.82
CA VAL A 59 2.77 -9.64 -10.38
C VAL A 59 2.75 -8.69 -9.20
N ILE A 60 1.80 -7.75 -9.20
CA ILE A 60 1.55 -6.84 -8.08
C ILE A 60 0.13 -7.02 -7.57
N PHE A 61 0.00 -7.17 -6.25
CA PHE A 61 -1.29 -7.11 -5.55
C PHE A 61 -1.44 -5.74 -4.90
N GLY A 62 -2.46 -5.00 -5.34
CA GLY A 62 -2.75 -3.62 -4.96
C GLY A 62 -3.64 -3.47 -3.72
N GLY A 63 -3.54 -4.41 -2.77
CA GLY A 63 -4.26 -4.37 -1.49
C GLY A 63 -5.63 -5.05 -1.50
N ASP A 64 -6.22 -5.13 -0.30
CA ASP A 64 -7.41 -5.90 0.01
C ASP A 64 -7.26 -7.34 -0.49
N VAL A 65 -6.13 -7.96 -0.12
CA VAL A 65 -5.86 -9.36 -0.47
C VAL A 65 -6.74 -10.31 0.33
N THR A 66 -7.13 -9.92 1.53
CA THR A 66 -8.02 -10.66 2.43
C THR A 66 -9.35 -9.94 2.61
N ASN A 67 -10.36 -10.65 3.14
CA ASN A 67 -11.68 -10.06 3.38
C ASN A 67 -11.78 -9.39 4.77
N PHE A 68 -11.14 -9.94 5.79
CA PHE A 68 -11.12 -9.41 7.15
C PHE A 68 -9.74 -9.18 7.74
N GLY A 69 -8.66 -9.63 7.08
CA GLY A 69 -7.33 -9.54 7.65
C GLY A 69 -7.11 -10.45 8.85
N SER A 70 -7.88 -11.54 8.97
CA SER A 70 -7.61 -12.57 9.96
C SER A 70 -6.29 -13.27 9.66
N ASP A 71 -5.66 -13.81 10.69
CA ASP A 71 -4.38 -14.50 10.54
C ASP A 71 -4.47 -15.67 9.55
N ASP A 72 -5.58 -16.40 9.58
CA ASP A 72 -5.82 -17.53 8.66
C ASP A 72 -6.02 -17.06 7.22
N GLU A 73 -6.77 -15.96 7.00
CA GLU A 73 -6.94 -15.39 5.66
C GLU A 73 -5.61 -14.88 5.09
N ILE A 74 -4.78 -14.21 5.91
CA ILE A 74 -3.46 -13.71 5.50
C ILE A 74 -2.54 -14.88 5.11
N ARG A 75 -2.51 -15.96 5.91
CA ARG A 75 -1.73 -17.16 5.60
C ARG A 75 -2.25 -17.88 4.35
N LEU A 76 -3.56 -17.93 4.17
CA LEU A 76 -4.18 -18.49 2.96
C LEU A 76 -3.80 -17.67 1.73
N ALA A 77 -3.96 -16.34 1.78
CA ALA A 77 -3.59 -15.43 0.70
C ALA A 77 -2.10 -15.59 0.34
N LYS A 78 -1.22 -15.69 1.35
CA LYS A 78 0.21 -15.94 1.13
C LYS A 78 0.46 -17.27 0.42
N SER A 79 -0.16 -18.35 0.87
CA SER A 79 0.01 -19.66 0.23
C SER A 79 -0.46 -19.67 -1.23
N MET A 80 -1.51 -18.91 -1.54
CA MET A 80 -1.99 -18.75 -2.91
C MET A 80 -1.01 -17.93 -3.76
N THR A 81 -0.53 -16.78 -3.23
CA THR A 81 0.45 -15.94 -3.95
C THR A 81 1.77 -16.65 -4.17
N ASP A 82 2.21 -17.52 -3.25
CA ASP A 82 3.42 -18.35 -3.40
C ASP A 82 3.30 -19.40 -4.51
N SER A 83 2.11 -19.71 -4.98
CA SER A 83 1.90 -20.60 -6.13
C SER A 83 2.10 -19.91 -7.50
N ILE A 84 2.33 -18.59 -7.50
CA ILE A 84 2.64 -17.83 -8.72
C ILE A 84 4.11 -18.04 -9.08
N CYS A 85 4.36 -18.46 -10.33
CA CYS A 85 5.70 -18.74 -10.86
C CYS A 85 6.45 -17.47 -11.35
N ARG A 86 6.13 -16.31 -10.80
CA ARG A 86 6.74 -15.01 -11.11
C ARG A 86 7.04 -14.29 -9.81
N PRO A 87 7.96 -13.28 -9.79
CA PRO A 87 8.08 -12.38 -8.63
C PRO A 87 6.74 -11.75 -8.27
N VAL A 88 6.39 -11.75 -6.99
CA VAL A 88 5.13 -11.20 -6.47
C VAL A 88 5.42 -10.12 -5.46
N TYR A 89 4.73 -8.99 -5.59
CA TYR A 89 4.79 -7.85 -4.67
C TYR A 89 3.38 -7.52 -4.19
N VAL A 90 3.22 -7.30 -2.88
CA VAL A 90 1.91 -7.13 -2.27
C VAL A 90 1.91 -5.88 -1.39
N VAL A 91 0.92 -5.01 -1.52
CA VAL A 91 0.62 -3.96 -0.55
C VAL A 91 -0.63 -4.32 0.24
N GLN A 92 -0.74 -3.81 1.46
CA GLN A 92 -1.97 -3.94 2.25
C GLN A 92 -3.04 -2.96 1.78
N GLY A 93 -4.31 -3.38 1.87
CA GLY A 93 -5.47 -2.52 1.82
C GLY A 93 -6.13 -2.38 3.19
N ASN A 94 -7.32 -1.77 3.22
CA ASN A 94 -8.04 -1.57 4.48
C ASN A 94 -8.62 -2.88 5.04
N HIS A 95 -9.03 -3.81 4.20
CA HIS A 95 -9.51 -5.11 4.65
C HIS A 95 -8.41 -5.96 5.29
N ASP A 96 -7.17 -5.78 4.88
CA ASP A 96 -6.02 -6.48 5.47
C ASP A 96 -5.62 -5.90 6.84
N ALA A 97 -6.02 -4.67 7.12
CA ALA A 97 -5.59 -3.90 8.29
C ALA A 97 -6.71 -3.69 9.32
N ASN A 98 -7.89 -3.23 8.90
CA ASN A 98 -8.95 -2.74 9.78
C ASN A 98 -9.44 -3.74 10.80
N TRP A 99 -9.49 -5.02 10.46
CA TRP A 99 -10.01 -6.08 11.32
C TRP A 99 -8.96 -7.13 11.67
N SER A 100 -7.70 -6.83 11.40
CA SER A 100 -6.59 -7.74 11.69
C SER A 100 -6.57 -8.13 13.16
N GLU A 101 -6.53 -9.43 13.42
CA GLU A 101 -6.46 -10.00 14.78
C GLU A 101 -5.12 -9.66 15.47
N SER A 102 -4.04 -9.62 14.69
CA SER A 102 -2.68 -9.34 15.17
C SER A 102 -2.31 -7.85 15.17
N GLY A 103 -3.28 -6.94 14.90
CA GLY A 103 -2.95 -5.53 14.70
C GLY A 103 -2.00 -5.30 13.51
N CYS A 104 -2.26 -5.97 12.40
CA CYS A 104 -1.44 -5.97 11.17
C CYS A 104 -0.06 -6.63 11.30
N GLY A 105 0.25 -7.28 12.41
CA GLY A 105 1.53 -7.96 12.63
C GLY A 105 1.73 -9.15 11.72
N THR A 106 0.71 -9.99 11.55
CA THR A 106 0.78 -11.23 10.74
C THR A 106 1.05 -10.94 9.28
N PHE A 107 0.55 -9.84 8.71
CA PHE A 107 0.89 -9.49 7.33
C PHE A 107 2.41 -9.32 7.16
N LYS A 108 3.02 -8.52 8.03
CA LYS A 108 4.47 -8.29 8.02
C LYS A 108 5.27 -9.57 8.28
N GLU A 109 4.82 -10.41 9.22
CA GLU A 109 5.45 -11.70 9.52
C GLU A 109 5.45 -12.62 8.30
N VAL A 110 4.32 -12.68 7.59
CA VAL A 110 4.07 -13.66 6.52
C VAL A 110 4.63 -13.19 5.17
N PHE A 111 4.46 -11.91 4.82
CA PHE A 111 4.99 -11.34 3.58
C PHE A 111 6.42 -10.79 3.73
N GLY A 112 6.88 -10.53 4.95
CA GLY A 112 8.24 -10.09 5.27
C GLY A 112 8.45 -8.58 5.17
N TYR A 113 7.45 -7.80 4.76
CA TYR A 113 7.54 -6.34 4.58
C TYR A 113 6.17 -5.66 4.68
N GLU A 114 6.14 -4.34 4.83
CA GLU A 114 4.94 -3.49 4.76
C GLU A 114 5.02 -2.47 3.62
N HIS A 115 6.19 -2.27 3.05
CA HIS A 115 6.46 -1.50 1.85
C HIS A 115 7.58 -2.18 1.06
N PHE A 116 7.64 -1.93 -0.23
CA PHE A 116 8.67 -2.50 -1.09
C PHE A 116 9.23 -1.47 -2.06
N LEU A 117 10.44 -1.75 -2.52
CA LEU A 117 11.08 -1.07 -3.63
C LEU A 117 11.80 -2.11 -4.49
N PHE A 118 11.54 -2.09 -5.79
CA PHE A 118 12.31 -2.87 -6.76
C PHE A 118 12.48 -2.10 -8.07
N ARG A 119 13.32 -2.61 -8.96
CA ARG A 119 13.59 -2.02 -10.28
C ARG A 119 13.40 -3.04 -11.37
N ALA A 120 12.73 -2.63 -12.44
CA ALA A 120 12.53 -3.44 -13.64
C ALA A 120 12.41 -2.52 -14.86
N GLY A 121 12.98 -2.89 -15.99
CA GLY A 121 12.86 -2.18 -17.27
C GLY A 121 13.18 -0.68 -17.22
N GLY A 122 14.15 -0.27 -16.41
CA GLY A 122 14.51 1.15 -16.24
C GLY A 122 13.54 1.96 -15.38
N TRP A 123 12.57 1.31 -14.72
CA TRP A 123 11.61 1.91 -13.81
C TRP A 123 11.85 1.46 -12.37
N ARG A 124 11.64 2.37 -11.44
CA ARG A 124 11.54 2.07 -10.01
C ARG A 124 10.07 1.88 -9.61
N PHE A 125 9.79 0.80 -8.92
CA PHE A 125 8.48 0.50 -8.35
C PHE A 125 8.55 0.66 -6.84
N ILE A 126 7.67 1.46 -6.28
CA ILE A 126 7.52 1.65 -4.83
C ILE A 126 6.10 1.28 -4.45
N GLY A 127 5.94 0.38 -3.50
CA GLY A 127 4.65 0.01 -2.94
C GLY A 127 4.57 0.33 -1.46
N CYS A 128 3.48 0.98 -1.03
CA CYS A 128 3.27 1.35 0.36
C CYS A 128 1.91 0.91 0.87
N ASN A 129 1.87 0.51 2.13
CA ASN A 129 0.63 0.39 2.86
C ASN A 129 -0.08 1.75 2.96
N SER A 130 -1.36 1.78 2.65
CA SER A 130 -2.24 2.93 2.84
C SER A 130 -3.55 2.56 3.57
N GLY A 131 -3.68 1.30 3.98
CA GLY A 131 -4.73 0.88 4.91
C GLY A 131 -4.44 1.44 6.30
N PRO A 132 -5.45 1.88 7.06
CA PRO A 132 -5.22 2.38 8.40
C PRO A 132 -4.78 1.23 9.32
N ASP A 133 -3.79 1.49 10.15
CA ASP A 133 -3.29 0.53 11.14
C ASP A 133 -4.27 0.21 12.27
N MET A 134 -5.42 0.81 12.27
CA MET A 134 -6.49 0.59 13.27
C MET A 134 -7.81 0.77 12.57
N ARG A 135 -8.85 0.10 13.01
CA ARG A 135 -10.25 0.13 12.56
C ARG A 135 -10.79 1.52 12.22
N MET A 136 -10.01 2.26 11.46
CA MET A 136 -10.29 3.61 11.00
C MET A 136 -10.53 3.62 9.50
N ALA A 137 -11.42 4.47 9.06
CA ALA A 137 -11.53 4.99 7.73
C ALA A 137 -11.43 6.52 7.87
N PRO A 138 -10.67 7.23 7.10
CA PRO A 138 -10.03 6.95 5.83
C PRO A 138 -8.66 6.27 5.93
N GLY A 139 -8.03 6.05 4.78
CA GLY A 139 -6.67 5.53 4.67
C GLY A 139 -5.62 6.44 5.30
N LEU A 140 -4.46 5.88 5.59
CA LEU A 140 -3.31 6.59 6.13
C LEU A 140 -2.04 5.88 5.68
N VAL A 141 -1.09 6.59 5.09
CA VAL A 141 0.27 6.07 4.95
C VAL A 141 1.00 6.24 6.28
N PRO A 142 1.43 5.16 6.94
CA PRO A 142 2.03 5.23 8.28
C PRO A 142 3.27 6.15 8.33
N ARG A 143 3.52 6.75 9.48
CA ARG A 143 4.64 7.66 9.66
C ARG A 143 5.98 7.03 9.36
N GLU A 144 6.21 5.81 9.82
CA GLU A 144 7.43 5.05 9.54
C GLU A 144 7.63 4.80 8.04
N THR A 145 6.54 4.60 7.31
CA THR A 145 6.57 4.49 5.84
C THR A 145 6.88 5.84 5.19
N MET A 146 6.34 6.94 5.74
CA MET A 146 6.66 8.30 5.28
C MET A 146 8.14 8.65 5.53
N GLU A 147 8.69 8.27 6.67
CA GLU A 147 10.12 8.43 6.97
C GLU A 147 10.97 7.62 5.99
N TRP A 148 10.62 6.34 5.78
CA TRP A 148 11.28 5.50 4.77
C TRP A 148 11.20 6.08 3.35
N LEU A 149 10.04 6.64 2.93
CA LEU A 149 9.91 7.31 1.63
C LEU A 149 10.84 8.53 1.53
N SER A 150 10.97 9.31 2.61
CA SER A 150 11.82 10.51 2.63
C SER A 150 13.32 10.19 2.49
N GLU A 151 13.74 8.98 2.85
CA GLU A 151 15.10 8.48 2.73
C GLU A 151 15.44 7.98 1.31
N GLN A 152 14.42 7.77 0.45
CA GLN A 152 14.66 7.30 -0.91
C GLN A 152 15.26 8.42 -1.77
N GLU A 153 16.28 8.07 -2.55
CA GLU A 153 16.94 9.02 -3.45
C GLU A 153 16.02 9.45 -4.60
N PRO A 154 16.01 10.75 -4.95
CA PRO A 154 15.27 11.25 -6.11
C PRO A 154 15.95 10.85 -7.44
N GLY A 155 15.31 11.18 -8.58
CA GLY A 155 15.92 11.11 -9.91
C GLY A 155 15.69 9.81 -10.68
N GLU A 156 14.99 8.83 -10.10
CA GLU A 156 14.59 7.64 -10.86
C GLU A 156 13.11 7.73 -11.25
N LYS A 157 12.78 7.45 -12.51
CA LYS A 157 11.40 7.33 -12.98
C LYS A 157 10.65 6.31 -12.12
N THR A 158 9.62 6.74 -11.41
CA THR A 158 8.95 5.93 -10.39
C THR A 158 7.50 5.65 -10.77
N ILE A 159 7.06 4.42 -10.53
CA ILE A 159 5.66 4.00 -10.47
C ILE A 159 5.34 3.68 -9.02
N PHE A 160 4.30 4.31 -8.49
CA PHE A 160 3.88 4.12 -7.11
C PHE A 160 2.64 3.24 -7.01
N ILE A 161 2.67 2.32 -6.09
CA ILE A 161 1.61 1.34 -5.83
C ILE A 161 1.07 1.56 -4.43
N ASN A 162 -0.23 1.74 -4.32
CA ASN A 162 -0.93 1.78 -3.05
C ASN A 162 -2.37 1.29 -3.22
N HIS A 163 -3.10 1.11 -2.14
CA HIS A 163 -4.47 0.61 -2.23
C HIS A 163 -5.50 1.73 -2.44
N TYR A 164 -5.53 2.70 -1.51
CA TYR A 164 -6.49 3.81 -1.57
C TYR A 164 -6.21 4.79 -2.72
N PRO A 165 -7.24 5.42 -3.31
CA PRO A 165 -7.02 6.63 -4.09
C PRO A 165 -6.25 7.67 -3.28
N MET A 166 -5.20 8.26 -3.86
CA MET A 166 -4.35 9.24 -3.18
C MET A 166 -4.98 10.64 -3.21
N ASP A 167 -6.21 10.73 -2.70
CA ASP A 167 -7.02 11.94 -2.55
C ASP A 167 -7.49 12.05 -1.08
N SER A 168 -8.55 12.79 -0.82
CA SER A 168 -9.13 12.95 0.53
C SER A 168 -9.57 11.64 1.20
N SER A 169 -9.50 10.50 0.50
CA SER A 169 -9.67 9.17 1.10
C SER A 169 -8.48 8.76 1.98
N VAL A 170 -7.34 9.45 1.88
CA VAL A 170 -6.13 9.22 2.68
C VAL A 170 -5.83 10.46 3.51
N LEU A 171 -5.74 10.33 4.83
CA LEU A 171 -5.59 11.48 5.75
C LEU A 171 -4.38 12.37 5.46
N ASN A 172 -3.27 11.78 5.07
CA ASN A 172 -2.02 12.47 4.77
C ASN A 172 -1.66 12.46 3.28
N TYR A 173 -2.66 12.39 2.40
CA TYR A 173 -2.44 12.29 0.96
C TYR A 173 -1.54 13.42 0.41
N PHE A 174 -1.62 14.59 1.01
CA PHE A 174 -0.86 15.76 0.57
C PHE A 174 0.64 15.58 0.83
N ASP A 175 1.00 15.10 2.02
CA ASP A 175 2.39 14.80 2.37
C ASP A 175 2.92 13.66 1.50
N VAL A 176 2.11 12.64 1.26
CA VAL A 176 2.47 11.53 0.37
C VAL A 176 2.71 12.04 -1.05
N THR A 177 1.79 12.81 -1.64
CA THR A 177 1.96 13.29 -3.02
C THR A 177 3.15 14.24 -3.16
N ARG A 178 3.50 15.01 -2.14
CA ARG A 178 4.74 15.81 -2.11
C ARG A 178 5.98 14.93 -2.22
N GLU A 179 6.05 13.84 -1.45
CA GLU A 179 7.15 12.87 -1.53
C GLU A 179 7.16 12.15 -2.89
N LEU A 180 6.00 11.77 -3.43
CA LEU A 180 5.91 11.15 -4.74
C LEU A 180 6.47 12.06 -5.85
N LYS A 181 6.20 13.37 -5.80
CA LYS A 181 6.77 14.34 -6.75
C LYS A 181 8.29 14.46 -6.59
N ARG A 182 8.79 14.49 -5.36
CA ARG A 182 10.23 14.48 -5.08
C ARG A 182 10.92 13.25 -5.67
N LEU A 183 10.24 12.10 -5.64
CA LEU A 183 10.73 10.82 -6.14
C LEU A 183 10.53 10.62 -7.65
N ASP A 184 10.15 11.65 -8.41
CA ASP A 184 9.86 11.58 -9.85
C ASP A 184 8.82 10.51 -10.20
N THR A 185 7.74 10.44 -9.41
CA THR A 185 6.64 9.51 -9.67
C THR A 185 5.85 9.94 -10.90
N ARG A 186 5.77 9.06 -11.89
CA ARG A 186 5.10 9.30 -13.18
C ARG A 186 3.70 8.68 -13.25
N MET A 187 3.40 7.73 -12.38
CA MET A 187 2.12 7.00 -12.33
C MET A 187 1.85 6.48 -10.92
N VAL A 188 0.58 6.55 -10.51
CA VAL A 188 0.07 5.85 -9.32
C VAL A 188 -0.94 4.79 -9.76
N ILE A 189 -0.81 3.57 -9.25
CA ILE A 189 -1.71 2.44 -9.52
C ILE A 189 -2.30 1.95 -8.21
N GLY A 190 -3.63 1.89 -8.12
CA GLY A 190 -4.33 1.47 -6.90
C GLY A 190 -5.58 0.61 -7.15
N GLY A 191 -6.27 0.27 -6.05
CA GLY A 191 -7.50 -0.52 -6.00
C GLY A 191 -8.63 0.21 -5.26
N HIS A 192 -9.27 -0.49 -4.31
CA HIS A 192 -10.25 0.03 -3.35
C HIS A 192 -11.65 0.33 -3.91
N LEU A 193 -11.77 0.91 -5.09
CA LEU A 193 -13.07 1.33 -5.63
C LEU A 193 -13.80 0.23 -6.41
N HIS A 194 -13.19 -0.94 -6.57
CA HIS A 194 -13.71 -2.09 -7.34
C HIS A 194 -14.15 -1.73 -8.76
N ALA A 195 -13.58 -0.67 -9.33
CA ALA A 195 -13.97 -0.15 -10.65
C ALA A 195 -12.77 0.49 -11.35
N TYR A 196 -12.71 0.37 -12.67
CA TYR A 196 -11.73 1.11 -13.46
C TYR A 196 -12.02 2.60 -13.43
N ARG A 197 -11.02 3.38 -13.03
CA ARG A 197 -11.06 4.84 -13.02
C ARG A 197 -9.69 5.40 -13.39
N THR A 198 -9.69 6.47 -14.14
CA THR A 198 -8.54 7.36 -14.29
C THR A 198 -8.64 8.48 -13.27
N LYS A 199 -7.54 8.83 -12.68
CA LYS A 199 -7.42 9.87 -11.65
C LYS A 199 -6.21 10.76 -11.96
N ASN A 200 -6.14 11.89 -11.27
CA ASN A 200 -4.97 12.76 -11.26
C ASN A 200 -4.77 13.26 -9.82
N TYR A 201 -3.58 12.99 -9.26
CA TYR A 201 -3.25 13.38 -7.91
C TYR A 201 -2.24 14.53 -7.95
N GLN A 202 -2.76 15.74 -8.01
CA GLN A 202 -1.95 16.98 -8.04
C GLN A 202 -0.91 17.00 -9.18
N GLY A 203 -1.32 16.57 -10.36
CA GLY A 203 -0.48 16.46 -11.55
C GLY A 203 0.06 15.07 -11.84
N ILE A 204 0.07 14.15 -10.88
CA ILE A 204 0.49 12.76 -11.11
C ILE A 204 -0.67 11.97 -11.72
N PRO A 205 -0.53 11.41 -12.94
CA PRO A 205 -1.52 10.51 -13.51
C PRO A 205 -1.72 9.30 -12.64
N ALA A 206 -2.96 8.80 -12.56
CA ALA A 206 -3.24 7.65 -11.75
C ALA A 206 -4.37 6.80 -12.33
N VAL A 207 -4.38 5.52 -11.94
CA VAL A 207 -5.48 4.59 -12.22
C VAL A 207 -5.90 3.88 -10.95
N VAL A 208 -7.19 3.58 -10.88
CA VAL A 208 -7.77 2.63 -9.94
C VAL A 208 -8.24 1.44 -10.76
N CYS A 209 -7.83 0.25 -10.36
CA CYS A 209 -8.20 -1.00 -11.01
C CYS A 209 -9.42 -1.62 -10.30
N ARG A 210 -10.19 -2.41 -11.05
CA ARG A 210 -11.29 -3.16 -10.47
C ARG A 210 -10.82 -4.32 -9.60
N SER A 211 -11.72 -4.81 -8.75
CA SER A 211 -11.55 -6.07 -8.03
C SER A 211 -11.32 -7.25 -8.98
N ALA A 212 -10.45 -8.16 -8.57
CA ALA A 212 -10.20 -9.41 -9.28
C ALA A 212 -11.35 -10.42 -9.17
N LEU A 213 -12.28 -10.19 -8.22
CA LEU A 213 -13.43 -11.06 -7.97
C LEU A 213 -14.43 -11.08 -9.12
N SER A 214 -15.13 -12.19 -9.24
CA SER A 214 -16.26 -12.32 -10.14
C SER A 214 -17.42 -11.41 -9.76
N ALA A 215 -17.84 -11.38 -8.51
CA ALA A 215 -18.89 -10.50 -7.97
C ALA A 215 -20.03 -10.18 -8.97
N GLY A 216 -20.61 -11.22 -9.60
CA GLY A 216 -21.62 -11.09 -10.67
C GLY A 216 -21.06 -10.77 -12.06
N ARG A 217 -19.74 -10.80 -12.22
CA ARG A 217 -18.99 -10.66 -13.49
C ARG A 217 -18.10 -11.89 -13.69
N THR A 218 -17.19 -11.83 -14.63
CA THR A 218 -16.10 -12.80 -14.74
C THR A 218 -14.92 -12.36 -13.85
N PRO A 219 -14.22 -13.28 -13.17
CA PRO A 219 -12.97 -12.97 -12.50
C PRO A 219 -11.94 -12.51 -13.53
N GLY A 220 -10.94 -11.76 -13.06
CA GLY A 220 -9.89 -11.28 -13.95
C GLY A 220 -8.98 -10.27 -13.28
N TYR A 221 -8.04 -9.74 -14.04
CA TYR A 221 -7.04 -8.83 -13.56
C TYR A 221 -6.65 -7.80 -14.63
N THR A 222 -5.86 -6.82 -14.24
CA THR A 222 -5.31 -5.83 -15.16
C THR A 222 -3.96 -6.29 -15.67
N VAL A 223 -3.78 -6.33 -16.99
CA VAL A 223 -2.46 -6.44 -17.63
C VAL A 223 -1.95 -5.03 -17.86
N VAL A 224 -0.80 -4.72 -17.31
CA VAL A 224 -0.12 -3.44 -17.48
C VAL A 224 1.07 -3.64 -18.40
N LYS A 225 1.19 -2.80 -19.42
CA LYS A 225 2.31 -2.79 -20.35
C LYS A 225 2.99 -1.44 -20.30
N ILE A 226 4.31 -1.44 -20.18
CA ILE A 226 5.16 -0.26 -20.34
C ILE A 226 6.01 -0.47 -21.57
N ASP A 227 6.00 0.49 -22.47
CA ASP A 227 6.72 0.48 -23.72
C ASP A 227 7.44 1.83 -23.85
N GLY A 228 8.73 1.85 -23.55
CA GLY A 228 9.46 3.09 -23.35
C GLY A 228 8.87 3.96 -22.23
N ASP A 229 8.40 5.14 -22.61
CA ASP A 229 7.72 6.08 -21.69
C ASP A 229 6.19 6.04 -21.84
N ARG A 230 5.61 4.97 -22.37
CA ARG A 230 4.16 4.80 -22.50
C ARG A 230 3.67 3.63 -21.69
N ILE A 231 2.59 3.84 -20.89
CA ILE A 231 1.93 2.80 -20.09
C ILE A 231 0.50 2.60 -20.57
N SER A 232 0.08 1.34 -20.64
CA SER A 232 -1.30 0.96 -20.98
C SER A 232 -1.85 -0.08 -20.02
N PHE A 233 -3.17 -0.05 -19.82
CA PHE A 233 -3.91 -0.88 -18.88
C PHE A 233 -5.02 -1.61 -19.61
N SER A 234 -4.93 -2.93 -19.71
CA SER A 234 -5.91 -3.81 -20.33
C SER A 234 -6.58 -4.69 -19.29
N GLU A 235 -7.86 -4.96 -19.45
CA GLU A 235 -8.54 -5.96 -18.63
C GLU A 235 -8.33 -7.36 -19.22
N ARG A 236 -7.91 -8.30 -18.39
CA ARG A 236 -7.88 -9.72 -18.73
C ARG A 236 -9.01 -10.44 -18.00
N ARG A 237 -9.97 -10.96 -18.77
CA ARG A 237 -11.17 -11.66 -18.28
C ARG A 237 -11.02 -13.15 -18.42
N LEU A 238 -11.49 -13.88 -17.40
CA LEU A 238 -11.38 -15.34 -17.35
C LEU A 238 -12.74 -16.01 -17.53
N TYR A 239 -12.88 -16.81 -18.55
CA TYR A 239 -14.07 -17.58 -18.89
C TYR A 239 -13.77 -19.08 -18.73
N GLY A 240 -13.85 -19.59 -17.50
CA GLY A 240 -13.47 -20.96 -17.18
C GLY A 240 -11.96 -21.20 -17.42
N ARG A 241 -11.62 -21.88 -18.51
CA ARG A 241 -10.21 -22.15 -18.89
C ARG A 241 -9.69 -21.21 -19.98
N THR A 242 -10.51 -20.32 -20.49
CA THR A 242 -10.14 -19.39 -21.54
C THR A 242 -9.96 -18.00 -20.92
N ALA A 243 -8.92 -17.29 -21.35
CA ALA A 243 -8.69 -15.91 -20.95
C ALA A 243 -8.67 -15.00 -22.18
N VAL A 244 -9.26 -13.82 -22.04
CA VAL A 244 -9.31 -12.81 -23.10
C VAL A 244 -8.75 -11.50 -22.54
N GLU A 245 -7.70 -10.98 -23.16
CA GLU A 245 -7.22 -9.62 -22.92
C GLU A 245 -7.96 -8.66 -23.84
N LEU A 246 -8.60 -7.66 -23.24
CA LEU A 246 -9.35 -6.64 -23.97
C LEU A 246 -8.41 -5.51 -24.43
N GLU A 247 -8.91 -4.67 -25.32
CA GLU A 247 -8.22 -3.42 -25.66
C GLU A 247 -7.95 -2.57 -24.43
N PRO A 248 -6.86 -1.78 -24.43
CA PRO A 248 -6.53 -0.92 -23.29
C PRO A 248 -7.67 0.05 -22.97
N TRP A 249 -8.12 0.05 -21.72
CA TRP A 249 -9.12 0.99 -21.21
C TRP A 249 -8.50 2.32 -20.77
N ALA A 250 -7.19 2.37 -20.56
CA ALA A 250 -6.44 3.58 -20.28
C ALA A 250 -5.03 3.47 -20.84
N THR A 251 -4.49 4.60 -21.29
CA THR A 251 -3.12 4.75 -21.77
C THR A 251 -2.59 6.12 -21.39
N PHE A 252 -1.34 6.22 -20.96
CA PHE A 252 -0.69 7.47 -20.57
C PHE A 252 0.74 7.52 -21.10
N ASP A 253 1.22 8.74 -21.32
CA ASP A 253 2.63 9.02 -21.51
C ASP A 253 3.26 9.32 -20.14
N LEU A 254 4.29 8.59 -19.76
CA LEU A 254 4.97 8.67 -18.48
C LEU A 254 6.03 9.79 -18.49
N VAL A 255 5.57 11.02 -18.70
CA VAL A 255 6.41 12.22 -18.72
C VAL A 255 6.62 12.80 -17.30
N PRO A 256 7.67 13.65 -17.10
CA PRO A 256 7.83 14.36 -15.84
C PRO A 256 6.57 15.09 -15.41
N VAL A 257 6.19 14.94 -14.15
CA VAL A 257 4.97 15.55 -13.62
C VAL A 257 5.16 17.05 -13.45
N LYS A 258 4.22 17.81 -13.97
CA LYS A 258 4.12 19.24 -13.70
C LYS A 258 3.33 19.47 -12.43
N ASP A 259 3.94 20.07 -11.41
CA ASP A 259 3.25 20.40 -10.19
C ASP A 259 2.13 21.41 -10.45
N THR A 260 0.92 21.07 -10.04
CA THR A 260 -0.28 21.90 -10.18
C THR A 260 -0.73 22.51 -8.85
N VAL A 261 -0.04 22.19 -7.76
CA VAL A 261 -0.36 22.70 -6.42
C VAL A 261 -0.01 24.18 -6.32
N ARG A 262 -0.91 24.95 -5.71
CA ARG A 262 -0.65 26.34 -5.33
C ARG A 262 -0.28 26.37 -3.85
N TYR A 263 0.79 27.10 -3.54
CA TYR A 263 1.29 27.27 -2.19
C TYR A 263 1.10 28.69 -1.71
N ASP A 264 0.81 28.87 -0.42
CA ASP A 264 0.75 30.18 0.22
C ASP A 264 2.14 30.72 0.54
N SER A 265 2.20 31.88 1.19
CA SER A 265 3.45 32.53 1.60
C SER A 265 4.27 31.75 2.64
N HIS A 266 3.67 30.77 3.28
CA HIS A 266 4.31 29.87 4.25
C HIS A 266 4.71 28.51 3.62
N GLY A 267 4.51 28.36 2.30
CA GLY A 267 4.80 27.12 1.59
C GLY A 267 3.79 26.02 1.86
N LEU A 268 2.58 26.37 2.30
CA LEU A 268 1.49 25.42 2.53
C LEU A 268 0.55 25.39 1.34
N PRO A 269 0.05 24.23 0.92
CA PRO A 269 -0.92 24.10 -0.16
C PRO A 269 -2.21 24.87 0.14
N THR A 270 -2.68 25.69 -0.80
CA THR A 270 -3.86 26.55 -0.58
C THR A 270 -5.20 25.81 -0.68
N ASP A 271 -5.21 24.64 -1.29
CA ASP A 271 -6.38 23.81 -1.53
C ASP A 271 -6.45 22.58 -0.60
N TYR A 272 -5.49 22.46 0.33
CA TYR A 272 -5.51 21.41 1.35
C TYR A 272 -6.51 21.75 2.46
N PRO A 273 -7.36 20.81 2.88
CA PRO A 273 -8.31 21.02 3.97
C PRO A 273 -7.60 21.01 5.34
N TRP A 274 -6.82 22.05 5.60
CA TRP A 274 -6.12 22.19 6.89
C TRP A 274 -7.10 22.21 8.05
N MET A 275 -6.76 21.48 9.09
CA MET A 275 -7.48 21.62 10.36
C MET A 275 -7.27 23.04 10.88
N ARG A 276 -8.37 23.75 11.10
CA ARG A 276 -8.35 25.09 11.67
C ARG A 276 -8.33 24.95 13.20
N TYR A 277 -7.32 25.55 13.80
CA TYR A 277 -7.11 25.54 15.25
C TYR A 277 -7.50 26.85 15.88
N ASP A 278 -8.33 27.66 15.22
CA ASP A 278 -8.83 28.94 15.71
C ASP A 278 -9.52 28.78 17.10
N VAL A 279 -10.09 27.64 17.37
CA VAL A 279 -10.65 27.28 18.69
C VAL A 279 -9.62 27.36 19.80
N ASN A 280 -8.32 27.22 19.52
CA ASN A 280 -7.28 27.36 20.53
C ASN A 280 -7.19 28.78 21.09
N ASP A 281 -7.60 29.80 20.33
CA ASP A 281 -7.64 31.18 20.74
C ASP A 281 -8.68 31.43 21.85
N GLU A 282 -9.68 30.53 21.97
CA GLU A 282 -10.67 30.54 23.05
C GLU A 282 -10.08 30.06 24.38
N PHE A 283 -8.90 29.42 24.35
CA PHE A 283 -8.23 28.82 25.49
C PHE A 283 -6.82 29.35 25.70
N PRO A 284 -6.61 30.68 25.90
CA PRO A 284 -5.29 31.30 25.99
C PRO A 284 -4.44 30.81 27.15
N GLN A 285 -5.06 30.15 28.15
CA GLN A 285 -4.37 29.52 29.27
C GLN A 285 -3.67 28.21 28.89
N VAL A 286 -4.05 27.58 27.77
CA VAL A 286 -3.40 26.36 27.27
C VAL A 286 -2.15 26.75 26.52
N ARG A 287 -1.00 26.21 26.92
CA ARG A 287 0.29 26.49 26.30
C ARG A 287 0.98 25.20 25.90
N GLU A 288 1.57 25.19 24.69
CA GLU A 288 2.47 24.12 24.30
C GLU A 288 3.74 24.19 25.14
N VAL A 289 4.05 23.12 25.89
CA VAL A 289 5.28 23.01 26.68
C VAL A 289 6.42 22.44 25.86
N TRP A 290 6.10 21.43 25.05
CA TRP A 290 7.03 20.80 24.11
C TRP A 290 6.26 20.01 23.04
N LYS A 291 6.92 19.80 21.91
CA LYS A 291 6.45 18.96 20.79
C LYS A 291 7.58 18.03 20.38
N LYS A 292 7.29 16.75 20.21
CA LYS A 292 8.27 15.72 19.82
C LYS A 292 7.70 14.79 18.75
N ASN A 293 8.56 14.43 17.81
CA ASN A 293 8.33 13.31 16.90
C ASN A 293 9.07 12.08 17.44
N PHE A 294 8.39 10.93 17.53
CA PHE A 294 8.97 9.68 18.02
C PHE A 294 9.16 8.64 16.90
N GLY A 295 9.02 9.05 15.64
CA GLY A 295 9.31 8.23 14.46
C GLY A 295 8.23 7.23 14.07
N ALA A 296 7.13 7.14 14.82
CA ALA A 296 6.00 6.28 14.47
C ALA A 296 4.68 6.83 15.02
N ASN A 297 3.56 6.31 14.53
CA ASN A 297 2.23 6.73 14.99
C ASN A 297 2.00 6.33 16.46
N ILE A 298 1.31 7.19 17.20
CA ILE A 298 0.78 6.87 18.52
C ILE A 298 -0.68 6.48 18.31
N ALA A 299 -0.98 5.20 18.47
CA ALA A 299 -2.27 4.62 18.15
C ALA A 299 -3.06 4.17 19.39
N ALA A 300 -2.67 4.65 20.58
CA ALA A 300 -3.31 4.33 21.85
C ALA A 300 -3.33 5.55 22.77
N GLY A 301 -4.08 5.46 23.87
CA GLY A 301 -4.06 6.48 24.91
C GLY A 301 -2.77 6.48 25.72
N PHE A 302 -2.64 7.49 26.57
CA PHE A 302 -1.52 7.66 27.48
C PHE A 302 -1.90 7.22 28.88
N ALA A 303 -0.98 6.51 29.57
CA ALA A 303 -0.99 6.43 31.01
C ALA A 303 -0.03 7.50 31.55
N VAL A 304 -0.43 8.23 32.60
CA VAL A 304 0.34 9.38 33.10
C VAL A 304 0.47 9.29 34.61
N ASN A 305 1.69 9.37 35.12
CA ASN A 305 1.94 9.62 36.53
C ASN A 305 2.40 11.09 36.73
N ARG A 306 2.87 11.42 37.93
CA ARG A 306 3.28 12.80 38.26
C ARG A 306 4.31 13.39 37.31
N ASP A 307 5.26 12.60 36.81
CA ASP A 307 6.45 13.09 36.10
C ASP A 307 6.59 12.59 34.67
N ASN A 308 5.88 11.50 34.33
CA ASN A 308 6.06 10.81 33.06
C ASN A 308 4.75 10.41 32.40
N ALA A 309 4.74 10.43 31.07
CA ALA A 309 3.76 9.75 30.23
C ALA A 309 4.31 8.41 29.73
N PHE A 310 3.43 7.42 29.63
CA PHE A 310 3.72 6.09 29.10
C PHE A 310 2.76 5.83 27.96
N PHE A 311 3.30 5.47 26.80
CA PHE A 311 2.47 5.19 25.62
C PHE A 311 3.22 4.29 24.64
N PRO A 312 2.49 3.46 23.89
CA PRO A 312 3.06 2.68 22.81
C PRO A 312 3.11 3.48 21.52
N LEU A 313 4.06 3.12 20.68
CA LEU A 313 4.05 3.45 19.26
C LEU A 313 3.49 2.27 18.46
N ALA A 314 2.81 2.55 17.37
CA ALA A 314 2.23 1.53 16.49
C ALA A 314 3.27 0.55 15.95
N CYS A 315 4.53 0.97 15.81
CA CYS A 315 5.64 0.12 15.38
C CYS A 315 6.07 -0.95 16.41
N GLY A 316 5.45 -1.00 17.59
CA GLY A 316 5.77 -1.98 18.64
C GLY A 316 6.70 -1.47 19.75
N ALA A 317 7.04 -0.19 19.75
CA ALA A 317 7.83 0.39 20.83
C ALA A 317 6.95 0.92 21.97
N MET A 318 7.33 0.66 23.22
CA MET A 318 6.75 1.25 24.41
C MET A 318 7.70 2.30 24.96
N LEU A 319 7.20 3.50 25.25
CA LEU A 319 7.99 4.62 25.73
C LEU A 319 7.55 5.07 27.12
N SER A 320 8.53 5.54 27.92
CA SER A 320 8.31 6.44 29.03
C SER A 320 8.96 7.78 28.71
N VAL A 321 8.18 8.85 28.79
CA VAL A 321 8.59 10.19 28.38
C VAL A 321 8.34 11.19 29.51
N SER A 322 9.30 12.07 29.79
CA SER A 322 9.16 13.13 30.78
C SER A 322 8.11 14.15 30.35
N LEU A 323 7.12 14.42 31.23
CA LEU A 323 6.14 15.48 31.02
C LEU A 323 6.78 16.87 30.97
N LYS A 324 7.93 17.08 31.61
CA LYS A 324 8.60 18.38 31.68
C LYS A 324 9.16 18.85 30.34
N ASN A 325 9.73 17.94 29.52
CA ASN A 325 10.51 18.33 28.34
C ASN A 325 10.48 17.30 27.19
N GLY A 326 9.63 16.28 27.28
CA GLY A 326 9.53 15.27 26.23
C GLY A 326 10.76 14.35 26.09
N SER A 327 11.69 14.33 27.05
CA SER A 327 12.84 13.42 26.99
C SER A 327 12.41 11.97 27.25
N VAL A 328 12.86 11.06 26.39
CA VAL A 328 12.65 9.62 26.57
C VAL A 328 13.45 9.15 27.78
N LYS A 329 12.77 8.56 28.76
CA LYS A 329 13.37 7.96 29.95
C LYS A 329 13.80 6.53 29.69
N TRP A 330 12.97 5.77 29.00
CA TRP A 330 13.27 4.44 28.49
C TRP A 330 12.39 4.13 27.27
N ARG A 331 12.88 3.20 26.46
CA ARG A 331 12.19 2.60 25.34
C ARG A 331 12.34 1.09 25.46
N LYS A 332 11.27 0.36 25.16
CA LYS A 332 11.28 -1.09 25.03
C LYS A 332 10.55 -1.47 23.74
N ASP A 333 11.22 -2.27 22.92
CA ASP A 333 10.67 -2.74 21.66
C ASP A 333 10.10 -4.16 21.83
N PHE A 334 8.98 -4.43 21.21
CA PHE A 334 8.25 -5.69 21.16
C PHE A 334 8.15 -6.14 19.70
N PRO A 335 7.99 -7.46 19.42
CA PRO A 335 7.96 -7.95 18.05
C PRO A 335 6.70 -7.58 17.27
N GLY A 336 5.60 -7.20 17.93
CA GLY A 336 4.31 -6.86 17.32
C GLY A 336 3.93 -5.41 17.51
N LYS A 337 2.98 -4.94 16.70
CA LYS A 337 2.36 -3.61 16.85
C LYS A 337 1.58 -3.51 18.15
N ILE A 338 1.51 -2.33 18.74
CA ILE A 338 0.83 -2.11 20.04
C ILE A 338 -0.22 -1.01 19.88
N TYR A 339 -1.48 -1.37 20.09
CA TYR A 339 -2.65 -0.46 20.00
C TYR A 339 -3.43 -0.32 21.32
N SER A 340 -2.93 -0.92 22.40
CA SER A 340 -3.58 -0.87 23.70
C SER A 340 -3.01 0.23 24.55
N THR A 341 -3.91 1.00 25.21
CA THR A 341 -3.51 1.98 26.23
C THR A 341 -2.88 1.26 27.42
N PRO A 342 -1.68 1.67 27.86
CA PRO A 342 -1.05 1.07 29.03
C PRO A 342 -1.81 1.43 30.29
N ALA A 343 -1.73 0.55 31.30
CA ALA A 343 -2.17 0.81 32.68
C ALA A 343 -0.96 1.03 33.58
N LEU A 344 -1.11 1.89 34.61
CA LEU A 344 -0.12 2.12 35.68
C LEU A 344 -0.48 1.29 36.90
#